data_61f0a3c7628a0c8dc766a71a046a93d7
#
_entry.id   61f0a3c7628a0c8dc766a71a046a93d7
#
_cell.length_a   1.000
_cell.length_b   1.000
_cell.length_c   1.000
_cell.angle_alpha   90.00
_cell.angle_beta   90.00
_cell.angle_gamma   90.00
#
_symmetry.space_group_name_H-M   'P 1'
#
loop_
_entity.id
_entity.type
_entity.pdbx_description
1 polymer ?
#
loop_
_entity_poly.entity_id
_entity_poly.type
_entity_poly.pdbx_seq_one_letter_code
_entity_poly.pdbx_strand_id
1 'polypeptide(L)'
;SARLIPFNFGNEQEYVLIFEPNKFHVYKSDVYQTTITNGVSSNVCPWTANTIDQLRYAQTLDTMILVHPDMRPIKIIRGASHSSWTSTEMDFDFVPLVNHNFDSDLTVTAVNNYPSGHAQAGEGNVAYGANISLQISTGSYEWTNANWPDGHVNQHITLNGGMMKITSVTSSTQAYAEVIEELVNDDDVENDAWEIDAFSNLSNTYGGGWPRSITFHQNRLVFGGSRDNPQTIFGSQSGSFFNFKPTTKIVELEKTTTTTGGNSTITTEEHIQGAVTDDAGFTFTIASDEVSIIYHLISTQQLYIFASSGEWLMEGSPVTPTNVSINRQTNYGIDNNGHKPVVVDTEAMFLSNNSELRAFAYNYNTDGYQAKNYTLISHHIISNPIDLCAIRTFSNTNSNYVFVVNGNGELCCMAINVEKDVLGWSRFTTDGNFKRCVEVDGALYVLVERTVDSTAQIYLEKLEDTQFFMDSYLADTTTPQSSITLDHLSNKDVRVLTDGSVHANVTLSGSGVGTLTSTFSNVAAGLHYESNIETLPATVIIQNQYSQRGEQITKKRADIVLQDTQSLVFDGYDVDFTTLNNTTVNATPTNFSGTKLVYLSGTGVDLTVTANIKDPLPATILGATVEYKVPLTLER
;
A
#
# COMPACT_ATOMS: atom_id res chain seq x y z
N SER A 1 -3.18 -6.17 16.41
CA SER A 1 -2.76 -5.61 15.12
C SER A 1 -3.91 -4.80 14.54
N ALA A 2 -3.60 -3.64 14.00
CA ALA A 2 -4.53 -2.78 13.28
C ALA A 2 -3.84 -2.24 12.02
N ARG A 3 -4.60 -1.94 10.97
CA ARG A 3 -4.10 -1.39 9.72
C ARG A 3 -4.95 -0.22 9.27
N LEU A 4 -4.31 0.81 8.73
CA LEU A 4 -4.96 1.96 8.11
C LEU A 4 -5.07 1.74 6.60
N ILE A 5 -6.25 2.03 6.04
CA ILE A 5 -6.49 2.03 4.60
C ILE A 5 -7.30 3.28 4.25
N PRO A 6 -6.87 4.09 3.27
CA PRO A 6 -7.62 5.25 2.83
C PRO A 6 -8.77 4.81 1.91
N PHE A 7 -9.87 5.56 1.93
CA PHE A 7 -10.98 5.37 1.01
C PHE A 7 -11.44 6.71 0.47
N ASN A 8 -11.25 6.95 -0.84
CA ASN A 8 -11.52 8.22 -1.51
C ASN A 8 -12.71 8.08 -2.45
N PHE A 9 -13.84 8.67 -2.08
CA PHE A 9 -15.03 8.69 -2.94
C PHE A 9 -15.14 9.95 -3.81
N GLY A 10 -14.52 11.05 -3.39
CA GLY A 10 -14.49 12.34 -4.09
C GLY A 10 -13.89 13.42 -3.20
N ASN A 11 -13.65 14.61 -3.75
CA ASN A 11 -12.87 15.71 -3.16
C ASN A 11 -13.30 16.17 -1.74
N GLU A 12 -14.47 15.78 -1.25
CA GLU A 12 -14.94 16.13 0.10
C GLU A 12 -15.41 14.88 0.88
N GLN A 13 -15.15 13.69 0.35
CA GLN A 13 -15.64 12.44 0.90
C GLN A 13 -14.51 11.41 0.95
N GLU A 14 -13.53 11.73 1.78
CA GLU A 14 -12.42 10.85 2.08
C GLU A 14 -12.58 10.29 3.49
N TYR A 15 -12.16 9.02 3.66
CA TYR A 15 -12.35 8.27 4.89
C TYR A 15 -11.06 7.58 5.30
N VAL A 16 -10.83 7.51 6.59
CA VAL A 16 -9.85 6.64 7.21
C VAL A 16 -10.56 5.36 7.65
N LEU A 17 -10.16 4.23 7.08
CA LEU A 17 -10.64 2.92 7.51
C LEU A 17 -9.59 2.27 8.43
N ILE A 18 -9.99 1.90 9.64
CA ILE A 18 -9.15 1.18 10.60
C ILE A 18 -9.59 -0.28 10.61
N PHE A 19 -8.76 -1.14 10.06
CA PHE A 19 -8.99 -2.58 10.05
C PHE A 19 -8.44 -3.20 11.34
N GLU A 20 -9.28 -3.99 12.01
CA GLU A 20 -8.94 -4.86 13.12
C GLU A 20 -9.44 -6.28 12.83
N PRO A 21 -8.99 -7.31 13.53
CA PRO A 21 -9.48 -8.66 13.30
C PRO A 21 -11.01 -8.75 13.31
N ASN A 22 -11.59 -9.29 12.25
CA ASN A 22 -13.03 -9.49 12.03
C ASN A 22 -13.89 -8.20 12.00
N LYS A 23 -13.33 -7.03 11.82
CA LYS A 23 -14.07 -5.76 11.70
C LYS A 23 -13.25 -4.66 11.06
N PHE A 24 -13.91 -3.56 10.69
CA PHE A 24 -13.27 -2.28 10.41
C PHE A 24 -14.12 -1.12 10.90
N HIS A 25 -13.44 -0.03 11.28
CA HIS A 25 -14.03 1.22 11.72
C HIS A 25 -13.90 2.27 10.61
N VAL A 26 -14.86 3.14 10.50
CA VAL A 26 -14.91 4.21 9.51
C VAL A 26 -14.85 5.56 10.21
N TYR A 27 -13.89 6.39 9.82
CA TYR A 27 -13.75 7.77 10.25
C TYR A 27 -13.83 8.71 9.06
N LYS A 28 -14.44 9.86 9.24
CA LYS A 28 -14.46 10.96 8.27
C LYS A 28 -14.24 12.28 8.98
N SER A 29 -13.29 13.11 8.52
CA SER A 29 -13.00 14.44 9.08
C SER A 29 -12.87 14.37 10.63
N ASP A 30 -12.06 13.45 11.12
CA ASP A 30 -11.78 13.19 12.54
C ASP A 30 -12.96 12.66 13.37
N VAL A 31 -14.12 12.38 12.73
CA VAL A 31 -15.32 11.90 13.39
C VAL A 31 -15.60 10.43 13.06
N TYR A 32 -15.75 9.62 14.11
CA TYR A 32 -16.21 8.24 13.98
C TYR A 32 -17.60 8.16 13.34
N GLN A 33 -17.77 7.29 12.35
CA GLN A 33 -19.01 7.09 11.61
C GLN A 33 -19.72 5.78 11.97
N THR A 34 -19.01 4.67 11.88
CA THR A 34 -19.58 3.32 12.08
C THR A 34 -18.49 2.26 12.23
N THR A 35 -18.91 1.08 12.68
CA THR A 35 -18.10 -0.14 12.68
C THR A 35 -18.82 -1.25 11.93
N ILE A 36 -18.15 -1.89 11.00
CA ILE A 36 -18.63 -3.06 10.28
C ILE A 36 -17.95 -4.30 10.87
N THR A 37 -18.76 -5.27 11.30
CA THR A 37 -18.29 -6.46 12.01
C THR A 37 -18.72 -7.72 11.29
N ASN A 38 -17.83 -8.71 11.25
CA ASN A 38 -18.09 -10.02 10.64
C ASN A 38 -19.34 -10.69 11.22
N GLY A 39 -20.21 -11.20 10.35
CA GLY A 39 -21.46 -11.89 10.71
C GLY A 39 -22.59 -10.97 11.18
N VAL A 40 -22.37 -9.67 11.30
CA VAL A 40 -23.43 -8.69 11.63
C VAL A 40 -24.01 -8.13 10.34
N SER A 41 -25.34 -8.18 10.18
CA SER A 41 -26.07 -7.72 8.98
C SER A 41 -25.53 -8.33 7.67
N SER A 42 -25.14 -9.60 7.71
CA SER A 42 -24.55 -10.35 6.58
C SER A 42 -23.20 -9.78 6.09
N ASN A 43 -22.54 -8.93 6.86
CA ASN A 43 -21.21 -8.46 6.51
C ASN A 43 -20.15 -9.55 6.69
N VAL A 44 -19.17 -9.59 5.79
CA VAL A 44 -18.09 -10.56 5.75
C VAL A 44 -16.76 -9.83 5.96
N CYS A 45 -16.09 -10.09 7.09
CA CYS A 45 -14.81 -9.50 7.46
C CYS A 45 -13.87 -10.62 7.95
N PRO A 46 -13.37 -11.49 7.05
CA PRO A 46 -12.72 -12.75 7.42
C PRO A 46 -11.25 -12.60 7.84
N TRP A 47 -10.67 -11.40 7.73
CA TRP A 47 -9.27 -11.17 8.08
C TRP A 47 -9.00 -11.31 9.57
N THR A 48 -7.86 -11.86 9.88
CA THR A 48 -7.37 -12.13 11.23
C THR A 48 -6.18 -11.23 11.58
N ALA A 49 -5.67 -11.32 12.81
CA ALA A 49 -4.46 -10.63 13.24
C ALA A 49 -3.22 -10.98 12.39
N ASN A 50 -3.18 -12.18 11.79
CA ASN A 50 -2.04 -12.64 10.98
C ASN A 50 -2.16 -12.24 9.49
N THR A 51 -3.37 -12.01 8.99
CA THR A 51 -3.62 -11.71 7.57
C THR A 51 -3.80 -10.23 7.29
N ILE A 52 -4.14 -9.43 8.30
CA ILE A 52 -4.52 -8.02 8.15
C ILE A 52 -3.41 -7.15 7.53
N ASP A 53 -2.14 -7.43 7.85
CA ASP A 53 -1.00 -6.68 7.33
C ASP A 53 -0.69 -7.02 5.86
N GLN A 54 -1.16 -8.19 5.39
CA GLN A 54 -0.96 -8.66 4.03
C GLN A 54 -2.15 -8.37 3.10
N LEU A 55 -3.21 -7.72 3.58
CA LEU A 55 -4.32 -7.29 2.72
C LEU A 55 -3.82 -6.34 1.64
N ARG A 56 -4.28 -6.53 0.42
CA ARG A 56 -4.06 -5.61 -0.70
C ARG A 56 -5.41 -5.12 -1.18
N TYR A 57 -5.42 -3.93 -1.76
CA TYR A 57 -6.68 -3.33 -2.18
C TYR A 57 -6.53 -2.51 -3.45
N ALA A 58 -7.63 -2.47 -4.19
CA ALA A 58 -7.87 -1.48 -5.23
C ALA A 58 -9.26 -0.89 -5.04
N GLN A 59 -9.42 0.38 -5.37
CA GLN A 59 -10.68 1.10 -5.22
C GLN A 59 -11.08 1.75 -6.54
N THR A 60 -12.38 1.73 -6.81
CA THR A 60 -13.01 2.52 -7.87
C THR A 60 -14.33 3.07 -7.34
N LEU A 61 -14.51 4.39 -7.41
CA LEU A 61 -15.70 5.09 -6.90
C LEU A 61 -16.05 4.65 -5.47
N ASP A 62 -17.26 4.09 -5.28
CA ASP A 62 -17.83 3.66 -4.01
C ASP A 62 -17.43 2.23 -3.59
N THR A 63 -16.65 1.54 -4.39
CA THR A 63 -16.30 0.13 -4.19
C THR A 63 -14.80 -0.07 -4.04
N MET A 64 -14.40 -0.71 -2.94
CA MET A 64 -13.05 -1.20 -2.70
C MET A 64 -13.04 -2.71 -2.71
N ILE A 65 -12.06 -3.32 -3.38
CA ILE A 65 -11.86 -4.77 -3.38
C ILE A 65 -10.60 -5.07 -2.60
N LEU A 66 -10.73 -5.92 -1.59
CA LEU A 66 -9.63 -6.45 -0.78
C LEU A 66 -9.28 -7.85 -1.25
N VAL A 67 -7.97 -8.15 -1.31
CA VAL A 67 -7.45 -9.48 -1.65
C VAL A 67 -6.40 -9.96 -0.65
N HIS A 68 -6.33 -11.28 -0.49
CA HIS A 68 -5.31 -12.00 0.28
C HIS A 68 -5.22 -13.43 -0.26
N PRO A 69 -4.03 -14.06 -0.34
CA PRO A 69 -3.88 -15.39 -0.97
C PRO A 69 -4.66 -16.53 -0.30
N ASP A 70 -5.04 -16.37 0.97
CA ASP A 70 -5.80 -17.37 1.73
C ASP A 70 -7.26 -16.95 1.99
N MET A 71 -7.76 -15.93 1.29
CA MET A 71 -9.07 -15.36 1.53
C MET A 71 -9.74 -14.98 0.21
N ARG A 72 -10.99 -15.42 0.02
CA ARG A 72 -11.79 -14.94 -1.12
C ARG A 72 -11.83 -13.43 -1.15
N PRO A 73 -11.68 -12.77 -2.31
CA PRO A 73 -11.76 -11.33 -2.42
C PRO A 73 -13.04 -10.76 -1.79
N ILE A 74 -12.88 -9.65 -1.06
CA ILE A 74 -13.98 -8.98 -0.37
C ILE A 74 -14.26 -7.63 -1.01
N LYS A 75 -15.53 -7.34 -1.31
CA LYS A 75 -16.01 -6.03 -1.72
C LYS A 75 -16.48 -5.25 -0.51
N ILE A 76 -15.90 -4.08 -0.30
CA ILE A 76 -16.41 -3.06 0.62
C ILE A 76 -17.08 -1.98 -0.20
N ILE A 77 -18.35 -1.73 0.07
CA ILE A 77 -19.15 -0.76 -0.68
C ILE A 77 -19.65 0.30 0.29
N ARG A 78 -19.40 1.57 -0.05
CA ARG A 78 -19.98 2.73 0.61
C ARG A 78 -21.41 2.95 0.11
N GLY A 79 -22.37 3.00 1.02
CA GLY A 79 -23.77 3.30 0.70
C GLY A 79 -24.07 4.81 0.62
N ALA A 80 -25.35 5.16 0.73
CA ALA A 80 -25.83 6.52 0.55
C ALA A 80 -25.43 7.52 1.66
N SER A 81 -25.05 7.06 2.85
CA SER A 81 -24.62 7.90 3.98
C SER A 81 -23.22 7.54 4.44
N HIS A 82 -22.58 8.44 5.21
CA HIS A 82 -21.24 8.21 5.76
C HIS A 82 -21.16 7.01 6.71
N SER A 83 -22.26 6.62 7.33
CA SER A 83 -22.37 5.45 8.21
C SER A 83 -22.90 4.18 7.53
N SER A 84 -23.26 4.25 6.22
CA SER A 84 -23.79 3.11 5.48
C SER A 84 -22.68 2.41 4.69
N TRP A 85 -22.30 1.24 5.14
CA TRP A 85 -21.23 0.44 4.55
C TRP A 85 -21.63 -1.05 4.54
N THR A 86 -21.19 -1.76 3.52
CA THR A 86 -21.37 -3.21 3.42
C THR A 86 -20.06 -3.87 3.05
N SER A 87 -19.87 -5.10 3.53
CA SER A 87 -18.72 -5.94 3.21
C SER A 87 -19.22 -7.31 2.81
N THR A 88 -18.94 -7.73 1.57
CA THR A 88 -19.42 -8.99 1.01
C THR A 88 -18.30 -9.70 0.25
N GLU A 89 -18.39 -11.02 0.13
CA GLU A 89 -17.53 -11.75 -0.80
C GLU A 89 -17.76 -11.26 -2.23
N MET A 90 -16.68 -11.25 -3.01
CA MET A 90 -16.75 -10.93 -4.43
C MET A 90 -17.25 -12.14 -5.21
N ASP A 91 -18.28 -11.95 -6.01
CA ASP A 91 -18.70 -12.92 -7.00
C ASP A 91 -17.95 -12.71 -8.31
N PHE A 92 -17.57 -13.80 -8.96
CA PHE A 92 -17.00 -13.82 -10.30
C PHE A 92 -18.08 -14.19 -11.29
N ASP A 93 -18.17 -13.45 -12.38
CA ASP A 93 -18.97 -13.84 -13.54
C ASP A 93 -18.27 -15.01 -14.27
N PHE A 94 -16.96 -14.97 -14.28
CA PHE A 94 -16.09 -16.03 -14.76
C PHE A 94 -14.72 -15.95 -14.07
N VAL A 95 -14.25 -17.07 -13.49
CA VAL A 95 -12.95 -17.18 -12.83
C VAL A 95 -11.85 -17.33 -13.88
N PRO A 96 -10.66 -16.73 -13.73
CA PRO A 96 -9.58 -16.95 -14.67
C PRO A 96 -9.12 -18.41 -14.68
N LEU A 97 -8.63 -18.87 -15.82
CA LEU A 97 -8.15 -20.22 -16.01
C LEU A 97 -6.64 -20.30 -15.88
N VAL A 98 -6.14 -21.43 -15.36
CA VAL A 98 -4.70 -21.74 -15.27
C VAL A 98 -4.45 -23.20 -15.63
N ASN A 99 -3.27 -23.43 -16.14
CA ASN A 99 -2.75 -24.75 -16.41
C ASN A 99 -2.07 -25.32 -15.13
N HIS A 100 -2.32 -26.59 -14.83
CA HIS A 100 -1.72 -27.30 -13.69
C HIS A 100 -0.60 -28.23 -14.14
N ASN A 101 0.48 -27.68 -14.59
CA ASN A 101 1.65 -28.35 -15.19
C ASN A 101 2.59 -29.09 -14.21
N PHE A 102 2.07 -29.64 -13.10
CA PHE A 102 2.92 -30.16 -12.03
C PHE A 102 3.17 -31.67 -12.08
N ASP A 103 2.41 -32.40 -12.88
CA ASP A 103 2.52 -33.86 -12.98
C ASP A 103 2.51 -34.27 -14.45
N SER A 104 3.64 -34.73 -14.98
CA SER A 104 3.77 -35.14 -16.38
C SER A 104 2.93 -36.33 -16.76
N ASP A 105 2.45 -37.11 -15.78
CA ASP A 105 1.67 -38.30 -15.99
C ASP A 105 0.15 -38.05 -15.85
N LEU A 106 -0.24 -36.81 -15.54
CA LEU A 106 -1.63 -36.40 -15.38
C LEU A 106 -2.29 -36.14 -16.74
N THR A 107 -3.21 -36.99 -17.14
CA THR A 107 -4.05 -36.78 -18.32
C THR A 107 -5.50 -36.61 -17.91
N VAL A 108 -6.24 -35.80 -18.68
CA VAL A 108 -7.70 -35.68 -18.57
C VAL A 108 -8.33 -36.16 -19.87
N THR A 109 -9.22 -37.15 -19.77
CA THR A 109 -9.92 -37.71 -20.90
C THR A 109 -11.39 -37.28 -20.87
N ALA A 110 -11.89 -36.76 -21.98
CA ALA A 110 -13.31 -36.55 -22.21
C ALA A 110 -13.94 -37.86 -22.73
N VAL A 111 -14.48 -38.65 -21.82
CA VAL A 111 -15.10 -39.94 -22.23
C VAL A 111 -16.55 -39.72 -22.62
N ASN A 112 -16.84 -40.05 -23.83
CA ASN A 112 -18.18 -39.94 -24.40
C ASN A 112 -19.10 -41.09 -23.91
N ASN A 113 -19.56 -41.04 -22.67
CA ASN A 113 -20.52 -41.96 -22.10
C ASN A 113 -21.92 -41.34 -22.12
N TYR A 114 -22.57 -41.33 -23.29
CA TYR A 114 -23.96 -40.90 -23.38
C TYR A 114 -24.88 -41.92 -22.72
N PRO A 115 -25.79 -41.52 -21.84
CA PRO A 115 -27.00 -42.30 -21.56
C PRO A 115 -27.75 -42.47 -22.89
N SER A 116 -28.22 -43.68 -23.17
CA SER A 116 -28.95 -44.03 -24.38
C SER A 116 -30.05 -43.01 -24.70
N GLY A 117 -29.88 -42.25 -25.79
CA GLY A 117 -30.85 -41.26 -26.26
C GLY A 117 -30.29 -39.97 -26.83
N HIS A 118 -29.00 -39.68 -26.69
CA HIS A 118 -28.35 -38.55 -27.34
C HIS A 118 -27.59 -39.00 -28.60
N ALA A 119 -27.58 -38.17 -29.63
CA ALA A 119 -26.90 -38.47 -30.89
C ALA A 119 -25.42 -38.72 -30.66
N GLN A 120 -24.88 -39.86 -31.15
CA GLN A 120 -23.43 -40.06 -31.19
C GLN A 120 -22.79 -38.93 -31.97
N ALA A 121 -21.87 -38.22 -31.33
CA ALA A 121 -20.87 -37.49 -32.06
C ALA A 121 -20.04 -38.53 -32.83
N GLY A 122 -20.12 -38.55 -34.15
CA GLY A 122 -19.16 -39.29 -34.97
C GLY A 122 -17.77 -38.67 -34.73
N GLU A 123 -16.71 -39.41 -35.08
CA GLU A 123 -15.32 -38.94 -35.04
C GLU A 123 -15.23 -37.44 -35.37
N GLY A 124 -15.12 -36.58 -34.34
CA GLY A 124 -15.20 -35.13 -34.52
C GLY A 124 -15.64 -34.38 -33.25
N ASN A 125 -16.10 -33.18 -33.44
CA ASN A 125 -16.45 -32.21 -32.42
C ASN A 125 -17.47 -32.71 -31.39
N VAL A 126 -17.24 -32.40 -30.11
CA VAL A 126 -18.23 -32.60 -29.04
C VAL A 126 -19.08 -31.34 -28.92
N ALA A 127 -20.36 -31.46 -29.24
CA ALA A 127 -21.27 -30.34 -29.42
C ALA A 127 -21.63 -29.63 -28.12
N TYR A 128 -21.97 -28.34 -28.24
CA TYR A 128 -22.52 -27.51 -27.16
C TYR A 128 -23.73 -28.19 -26.47
N GLY A 129 -23.79 -28.04 -25.15
CA GLY A 129 -24.86 -28.64 -24.33
C GLY A 129 -24.70 -30.14 -24.09
N ALA A 130 -23.69 -30.80 -24.65
CA ALA A 130 -23.42 -32.22 -24.37
C ALA A 130 -22.92 -32.39 -22.93
N ASN A 131 -23.43 -33.45 -22.25
CA ASN A 131 -22.89 -33.88 -20.97
C ASN A 131 -21.89 -35.00 -21.20
N ILE A 132 -20.65 -34.77 -20.77
CA ILE A 132 -19.56 -35.73 -20.94
C ILE A 132 -18.98 -36.15 -19.57
N SER A 133 -18.37 -37.30 -19.53
CA SER A 133 -17.61 -37.78 -18.39
C SER A 133 -16.15 -37.35 -18.53
N LEU A 134 -15.62 -36.68 -17.53
CA LEU A 134 -14.20 -36.35 -17.40
C LEU A 134 -13.54 -37.43 -16.54
N GLN A 135 -12.50 -38.04 -17.04
CA GLN A 135 -11.72 -39.03 -16.31
C GLN A 135 -10.28 -38.57 -16.20
N ILE A 136 -9.75 -38.57 -14.98
CA ILE A 136 -8.34 -38.26 -14.71
C ILE A 136 -7.57 -39.56 -14.64
N SER A 137 -6.39 -39.62 -15.25
CA SER A 137 -5.41 -40.68 -15.00
C SER A 137 -5.00 -40.64 -13.51
N THR A 138 -4.53 -41.77 -13.00
CA THR A 138 -4.05 -41.86 -11.62
C THR A 138 -2.80 -41.00 -11.43
N GLY A 139 -2.89 -40.03 -10.54
CA GLY A 139 -1.81 -39.07 -10.25
C GLY A 139 -2.04 -38.33 -8.94
N SER A 140 -1.40 -37.21 -8.79
CA SER A 140 -1.49 -36.35 -7.60
C SER A 140 -2.74 -35.47 -7.58
N TYR A 141 -3.55 -35.45 -8.64
CA TYR A 141 -4.76 -34.64 -8.77
C TYR A 141 -6.03 -35.50 -8.56
N GLU A 142 -6.98 -34.95 -7.78
CA GLU A 142 -8.25 -35.64 -7.50
C GLU A 142 -9.43 -34.67 -7.58
N TRP A 143 -10.56 -35.14 -8.16
CA TRP A 143 -11.80 -34.37 -8.12
C TRP A 143 -12.40 -34.35 -6.71
N THR A 144 -12.82 -33.20 -6.25
CA THR A 144 -13.49 -33.00 -4.95
C THR A 144 -14.97 -32.69 -5.16
N ASN A 145 -15.85 -33.52 -4.56
CA ASN A 145 -17.29 -33.39 -4.67
C ASN A 145 -17.84 -32.35 -3.69
N ALA A 146 -17.64 -31.10 -4.00
CA ALA A 146 -18.26 -29.94 -3.36
C ALA A 146 -18.45 -28.84 -4.42
N ASN A 147 -19.34 -27.90 -4.14
CA ASN A 147 -19.50 -26.72 -4.99
C ASN A 147 -18.28 -25.78 -4.86
N TRP A 148 -17.92 -25.14 -5.97
CA TRP A 148 -16.99 -24.01 -5.91
C TRP A 148 -17.44 -22.98 -4.85
N PRO A 149 -16.57 -22.43 -4.01
CA PRO A 149 -15.10 -22.53 -4.09
C PRO A 149 -14.47 -23.71 -3.34
N ASP A 150 -15.22 -24.55 -2.61
CA ASP A 150 -14.70 -25.62 -1.76
C ASP A 150 -14.52 -26.96 -2.51
N GLY A 151 -14.86 -27.01 -3.77
CA GLY A 151 -14.73 -28.19 -4.64
C GLY A 151 -14.79 -27.82 -6.11
N HIS A 152 -14.89 -28.85 -6.96
CA HIS A 152 -14.79 -28.68 -8.41
C HIS A 152 -16.17 -28.50 -9.10
N VAL A 153 -17.28 -28.76 -8.43
CA VAL A 153 -18.61 -28.57 -9.02
C VAL A 153 -18.85 -27.08 -9.28
N ASN A 154 -19.22 -26.71 -10.48
CA ASN A 154 -19.36 -25.38 -11.08
C ASN A 154 -18.05 -24.72 -11.51
N GLN A 155 -16.89 -25.38 -11.42
CA GLN A 155 -15.66 -24.89 -12.06
C GLN A 155 -15.73 -25.08 -13.59
N HIS A 156 -14.93 -24.25 -14.28
CA HIS A 156 -14.73 -24.35 -15.73
C HIS A 156 -13.43 -25.12 -16.01
N ILE A 157 -13.45 -25.90 -17.07
CA ILE A 157 -12.27 -26.60 -17.59
C ILE A 157 -12.20 -26.43 -19.10
N THR A 158 -11.01 -26.16 -19.64
CA THR A 158 -10.76 -26.14 -21.08
C THR A 158 -9.93 -27.36 -21.46
N LEU A 159 -10.30 -28.03 -22.51
CA LEU A 159 -9.51 -29.06 -23.16
C LEU A 159 -9.98 -29.24 -24.62
N ASN A 160 -9.09 -29.75 -25.46
CA ASN A 160 -9.38 -30.02 -26.89
C ASN A 160 -10.01 -28.82 -27.63
N GLY A 161 -9.50 -27.57 -27.31
CA GLY A 161 -9.95 -26.36 -27.98
C GLY A 161 -11.33 -25.84 -27.57
N GLY A 162 -12.02 -26.50 -26.64
CA GLY A 162 -13.33 -26.11 -26.13
C GLY A 162 -13.35 -25.87 -24.63
N MET A 163 -14.53 -25.59 -24.09
CA MET A 163 -14.73 -25.26 -22.68
C MET A 163 -15.95 -26.00 -22.12
N MET A 164 -15.85 -26.45 -20.89
CA MET A 164 -16.90 -27.16 -20.18
C MET A 164 -17.08 -26.61 -18.78
N LYS A 165 -18.26 -26.82 -18.21
CA LYS A 165 -18.59 -26.56 -16.82
C LYS A 165 -18.83 -27.87 -16.08
N ILE A 166 -18.09 -28.10 -15.00
CA ILE A 166 -18.24 -29.31 -14.17
C ILE A 166 -19.59 -29.26 -13.46
N THR A 167 -20.43 -30.24 -13.70
CA THR A 167 -21.80 -30.33 -13.14
C THR A 167 -21.89 -31.23 -11.93
N SER A 168 -21.06 -32.29 -11.87
CA SER A 168 -21.00 -33.19 -10.71
C SER A 168 -19.69 -33.96 -10.66
N VAL A 169 -19.32 -34.40 -9.46
CA VAL A 169 -18.17 -35.27 -9.22
C VAL A 169 -18.65 -36.54 -8.57
N THR A 170 -18.31 -37.72 -9.14
CA THR A 170 -18.74 -39.02 -8.66
C THR A 170 -17.66 -39.77 -7.90
N SER A 171 -16.40 -39.53 -8.20
CA SER A 171 -15.24 -40.07 -7.48
C SER A 171 -14.05 -39.12 -7.59
N SER A 172 -12.96 -39.44 -6.91
CA SER A 172 -11.71 -38.68 -7.04
C SER A 172 -11.12 -38.69 -8.46
N THR A 173 -11.51 -39.65 -9.30
CA THR A 173 -10.99 -39.75 -10.68
C THR A 173 -12.05 -39.44 -11.74
N GLN A 174 -13.33 -39.28 -11.38
CA GLN A 174 -14.41 -39.09 -12.34
C GLN A 174 -15.32 -37.92 -11.99
N ALA A 175 -15.50 -37.00 -12.94
CA ALA A 175 -16.47 -35.92 -12.94
C ALA A 175 -17.33 -35.93 -14.19
N TYR A 176 -18.42 -35.17 -14.17
CA TYR A 176 -19.25 -34.89 -15.34
C TYR A 176 -19.29 -33.42 -15.60
N ALA A 177 -19.27 -33.04 -16.88
CA ALA A 177 -19.28 -31.64 -17.28
C ALA A 177 -20.23 -31.41 -18.47
N GLU A 178 -20.80 -30.21 -18.53
CA GLU A 178 -21.58 -29.73 -19.68
C GLU A 178 -20.68 -28.90 -20.59
N VAL A 179 -20.70 -29.16 -21.87
CA VAL A 179 -19.94 -28.43 -22.89
C VAL A 179 -20.58 -27.06 -23.10
N ILE A 180 -19.81 -25.99 -22.88
CA ILE A 180 -20.22 -24.61 -23.09
C ILE A 180 -19.54 -23.94 -24.29
N GLU A 181 -18.43 -24.50 -24.75
CA GLU A 181 -17.80 -24.23 -26.06
C GLU A 181 -17.34 -25.55 -26.64
N GLU A 182 -17.60 -25.78 -27.93
CA GLU A 182 -17.40 -27.07 -28.56
C GLU A 182 -15.96 -27.57 -28.49
N LEU A 183 -15.78 -28.87 -28.21
CA LEU A 183 -14.46 -29.51 -28.29
C LEU A 183 -14.22 -30.00 -29.72
N VAL A 184 -12.98 -29.85 -30.17
CA VAL A 184 -12.56 -30.30 -31.52
C VAL A 184 -12.56 -31.82 -31.63
N ASN A 185 -12.25 -32.54 -30.53
CA ASN A 185 -12.25 -33.99 -30.43
C ASN A 185 -12.44 -34.43 -28.96
N ASP A 186 -12.47 -35.72 -28.73
CA ASP A 186 -12.56 -36.39 -27.43
C ASP A 186 -11.27 -37.13 -27.05
N ASP A 187 -10.14 -36.79 -27.67
CA ASP A 187 -8.84 -37.38 -27.38
C ASP A 187 -8.36 -37.08 -25.95
N ASP A 188 -7.48 -37.94 -25.45
CA ASP A 188 -6.78 -37.71 -24.17
C ASP A 188 -5.93 -36.47 -24.24
N VAL A 189 -6.01 -35.62 -23.20
CA VAL A 189 -5.28 -34.37 -23.12
C VAL A 189 -4.18 -34.46 -22.05
N GLU A 190 -2.96 -34.19 -22.46
CA GLU A 190 -1.81 -34.17 -21.58
C GLU A 190 -1.90 -33.01 -20.57
N ASN A 191 -1.07 -33.04 -19.54
CA ASN A 191 -1.10 -32.13 -18.40
C ASN A 191 -0.97 -30.65 -18.76
N ASP A 192 -0.32 -30.29 -19.86
CA ASP A 192 -0.08 -28.92 -20.31
C ASP A 192 -1.11 -28.40 -21.33
N ALA A 193 -2.09 -29.19 -21.69
CA ALA A 193 -3.06 -28.83 -22.70
C ALA A 193 -4.50 -28.65 -22.17
N TRP A 194 -4.69 -28.65 -20.86
CA TRP A 194 -5.97 -28.35 -20.21
C TRP A 194 -5.79 -27.30 -19.10
N GLU A 195 -6.80 -26.49 -18.88
CA GLU A 195 -6.84 -25.45 -17.88
C GLU A 195 -8.11 -25.55 -17.04
N ILE A 196 -8.03 -25.11 -15.78
CA ILE A 196 -9.16 -25.07 -14.83
C ILE A 196 -9.17 -23.75 -14.07
N ASP A 197 -10.29 -23.44 -13.39
CA ASP A 197 -10.43 -22.23 -12.58
C ASP A 197 -9.25 -22.04 -11.60
N ALA A 198 -8.59 -20.88 -11.68
CA ALA A 198 -7.39 -20.56 -10.91
C ALA A 198 -7.64 -20.33 -9.42
N PHE A 199 -8.86 -19.95 -9.04
CA PHE A 199 -9.17 -19.52 -7.69
C PHE A 199 -10.17 -20.44 -7.01
N SER A 200 -9.78 -20.96 -5.85
CA SER A 200 -10.61 -21.81 -5.01
C SER A 200 -10.06 -21.92 -3.58
N ASN A 201 -10.83 -22.53 -2.67
CA ASN A 201 -10.37 -22.89 -1.32
C ASN A 201 -9.64 -24.22 -1.27
N LEU A 202 -9.48 -24.92 -2.40
CA LEU A 202 -8.82 -26.21 -2.47
C LEU A 202 -7.37 -26.12 -2.02
N SER A 203 -6.82 -27.23 -1.52
CA SER A 203 -5.43 -27.29 -1.05
C SER A 203 -4.44 -27.29 -2.21
N ASN A 204 -3.17 -26.99 -1.91
CA ASN A 204 -2.04 -26.88 -2.86
C ASN A 204 -1.88 -28.06 -3.82
N THR A 205 -2.39 -29.26 -3.46
CA THR A 205 -2.33 -30.46 -4.32
C THR A 205 -3.24 -30.35 -5.54
N TYR A 206 -4.27 -29.50 -5.49
CA TYR A 206 -5.34 -29.46 -6.51
C TYR A 206 -5.43 -28.12 -7.24
N GLY A 207 -4.48 -27.22 -7.00
CA GLY A 207 -4.56 -25.83 -7.44
C GLY A 207 -5.61 -25.05 -6.65
N GLY A 208 -5.37 -23.79 -6.44
CA GLY A 208 -6.29 -22.95 -5.71
C GLY A 208 -5.60 -21.75 -5.05
N GLY A 209 -6.22 -21.26 -3.99
CA GLY A 209 -5.84 -20.01 -3.36
C GLY A 209 -6.49 -18.83 -4.06
N TRP A 210 -6.21 -17.64 -3.57
CA TRP A 210 -6.84 -16.41 -4.01
C TRP A 210 -5.79 -15.39 -4.47
N PRO A 211 -6.19 -14.35 -5.21
CA PRO A 211 -5.23 -13.34 -5.66
C PRO A 211 -4.50 -12.67 -4.50
N ARG A 212 -3.19 -12.43 -4.67
CA ARG A 212 -2.33 -11.77 -3.71
C ARG A 212 -2.31 -10.27 -3.87
N SER A 213 -2.33 -9.77 -5.10
CA SER A 213 -2.30 -8.34 -5.42
C SER A 213 -3.38 -7.98 -6.44
N ILE A 214 -3.75 -6.70 -6.46
CA ILE A 214 -4.87 -6.19 -7.25
C ILE A 214 -4.61 -4.75 -7.69
N THR A 215 -5.03 -4.43 -8.90
CA THR A 215 -5.11 -3.05 -9.41
C THR A 215 -6.13 -2.93 -10.54
N PHE A 216 -6.55 -1.71 -10.84
CA PHE A 216 -7.25 -1.40 -12.09
C PHE A 216 -6.23 -0.86 -13.10
N HIS A 217 -6.22 -1.39 -14.31
CA HIS A 217 -5.34 -0.95 -15.39
C HIS A 217 -6.04 -1.03 -16.74
N GLN A 218 -6.01 0.06 -17.52
CA GLN A 218 -6.58 0.14 -18.88
C GLN A 218 -7.99 -0.47 -18.98
N ASN A 219 -8.91 -0.03 -18.11
CA ASN A 219 -10.31 -0.52 -18.04
C ASN A 219 -10.47 -2.01 -17.74
N ARG A 220 -9.50 -2.64 -17.09
CA ARG A 220 -9.52 -4.03 -16.64
C ARG A 220 -9.23 -4.11 -15.14
N LEU A 221 -9.80 -5.09 -14.47
CA LEU A 221 -9.36 -5.52 -13.16
C LEU A 221 -8.21 -6.51 -13.35
N VAL A 222 -7.08 -6.24 -12.71
CA VAL A 222 -5.88 -7.08 -12.82
C VAL A 222 -5.52 -7.63 -11.46
N PHE A 223 -5.40 -8.94 -11.37
CA PHE A 223 -4.84 -9.65 -10.22
C PHE A 223 -3.41 -10.09 -10.50
N GLY A 224 -2.59 -10.14 -9.46
CA GLY A 224 -1.23 -10.64 -9.55
C GLY A 224 -0.92 -11.64 -8.46
N GLY A 225 -0.42 -12.80 -8.86
CA GLY A 225 -0.08 -13.90 -7.99
C GLY A 225 -1.27 -14.50 -7.25
N SER A 226 -1.22 -15.78 -7.03
CA SER A 226 -2.09 -16.46 -6.06
C SER A 226 -1.22 -17.31 -5.13
N ARG A 227 -1.83 -18.08 -4.24
CA ARG A 227 -1.07 -19.01 -3.39
C ARG A 227 -0.32 -20.04 -4.24
N ASP A 228 -1.01 -20.63 -5.23
CA ASP A 228 -0.49 -21.74 -6.03
C ASP A 228 0.10 -21.28 -7.39
N ASN A 229 -0.27 -20.08 -7.86
CA ASN A 229 0.28 -19.45 -9.06
C ASN A 229 0.92 -18.07 -8.72
N PRO A 230 2.02 -18.05 -7.97
CA PRO A 230 2.58 -16.81 -7.41
C PRO A 230 3.16 -15.85 -8.45
N GLN A 231 3.47 -16.34 -9.65
CA GLN A 231 4.11 -15.59 -10.74
C GLN A 231 3.12 -15.20 -11.86
N THR A 232 1.83 -15.47 -11.68
CA THR A 232 0.83 -15.31 -12.73
C THR A 232 0.03 -14.03 -12.57
N ILE A 233 -0.24 -13.36 -13.68
CA ILE A 233 -1.07 -12.16 -13.77
C ILE A 233 -2.36 -12.53 -14.50
N PHE A 234 -3.48 -12.11 -13.94
CA PHE A 234 -4.82 -12.37 -14.47
C PHE A 234 -5.49 -11.04 -14.77
N GLY A 235 -5.93 -10.85 -16.01
CA GLY A 235 -6.66 -9.64 -16.42
C GLY A 235 -8.09 -9.95 -16.81
N SER A 236 -9.03 -9.16 -16.31
CA SER A 236 -10.44 -9.28 -16.69
C SER A 236 -10.68 -8.87 -18.15
N GLN A 237 -11.85 -9.17 -18.68
CA GLN A 237 -12.35 -8.58 -19.91
C GLN A 237 -12.43 -7.05 -19.78
N SER A 238 -12.15 -6.34 -20.87
CA SER A 238 -12.22 -4.88 -20.89
C SER A 238 -13.65 -4.39 -20.60
N GLY A 239 -13.80 -3.56 -19.55
CA GLY A 239 -15.08 -3.05 -19.12
C GLY A 239 -15.95 -4.02 -18.31
N SER A 240 -15.52 -5.28 -18.12
CA SER A 240 -16.23 -6.28 -17.33
C SER A 240 -15.31 -6.83 -16.23
N PHE A 241 -15.24 -6.12 -15.10
CA PHE A 241 -14.24 -6.33 -14.06
C PHE A 241 -14.28 -7.68 -13.34
N PHE A 242 -15.41 -8.38 -13.35
CA PHE A 242 -15.57 -9.67 -12.66
C PHE A 242 -15.58 -10.87 -13.62
N ASN A 243 -15.40 -10.60 -14.91
CA ASN A 243 -15.36 -11.61 -15.95
C ASN A 243 -13.94 -11.79 -16.49
N PHE A 244 -13.33 -12.95 -16.25
CA PHE A 244 -11.96 -13.27 -16.70
C PHE A 244 -11.97 -14.29 -17.84
N LYS A 245 -13.12 -14.49 -18.50
CA LYS A 245 -13.23 -15.45 -19.61
C LYS A 245 -12.23 -15.11 -20.72
N PRO A 246 -11.42 -16.09 -21.20
CA PRO A 246 -10.40 -15.86 -22.24
C PRO A 246 -10.99 -15.71 -23.64
N THR A 247 -12.30 -15.92 -23.80
CA THR A 247 -13.02 -15.80 -25.07
C THR A 247 -14.17 -14.83 -24.94
N THR A 248 -14.45 -14.03 -25.95
CA THR A 248 -15.56 -13.06 -25.91
C THR A 248 -16.54 -13.23 -27.07
N LYS A 249 -16.10 -13.78 -28.19
CA LYS A 249 -16.94 -13.94 -29.36
C LYS A 249 -17.44 -15.36 -29.50
N ILE A 250 -18.74 -15.52 -29.62
CA ILE A 250 -19.38 -16.76 -30.01
C ILE A 250 -19.58 -16.73 -31.53
N VAL A 251 -19.05 -17.72 -32.22
CA VAL A 251 -19.23 -17.89 -33.67
C VAL A 251 -20.26 -18.97 -33.88
N GLU A 252 -21.41 -18.59 -34.44
CA GLU A 252 -22.44 -19.53 -34.92
C GLU A 252 -22.07 -19.95 -36.34
N LEU A 253 -21.91 -21.24 -36.57
CA LEU A 253 -21.66 -21.82 -37.88
C LEU A 253 -22.91 -22.50 -38.40
N GLU A 254 -23.35 -22.14 -39.62
CA GLU A 254 -24.44 -22.82 -40.30
C GLU A 254 -23.91 -24.09 -41.01
N LYS A 255 -24.49 -25.23 -40.68
CA LYS A 255 -24.21 -26.48 -41.38
C LYS A 255 -25.36 -26.80 -42.35
N THR A 256 -25.06 -26.80 -43.64
CA THR A 256 -26.03 -27.22 -44.66
C THR A 256 -25.95 -28.73 -44.88
N THR A 257 -26.96 -29.46 -44.48
CA THR A 257 -27.05 -30.91 -44.76
C THR A 257 -27.83 -31.13 -46.05
N THR A 258 -27.18 -31.65 -47.07
CA THR A 258 -27.84 -32.02 -48.35
C THR A 258 -28.36 -33.45 -48.25
N THR A 259 -29.66 -33.66 -48.19
CA THR A 259 -30.26 -34.99 -48.27
C THR A 259 -30.45 -35.40 -49.72
N THR A 260 -30.00 -36.61 -50.08
CA THR A 260 -30.14 -37.19 -51.41
C THR A 260 -31.63 -37.53 -51.66
N GLY A 261 -32.35 -36.65 -52.37
CA GLY A 261 -33.79 -36.86 -52.65
C GLY A 261 -34.52 -35.54 -53.05
N GLY A 262 -33.87 -34.47 -53.32
CA GLY A 262 -34.46 -33.30 -53.98
C GLY A 262 -35.13 -32.24 -53.07
N ASN A 263 -35.17 -32.39 -51.79
CA ASN A 263 -35.52 -31.32 -50.84
C ASN A 263 -34.32 -31.02 -49.93
N SER A 264 -33.75 -29.84 -50.05
CA SER A 264 -32.74 -29.34 -49.12
C SER A 264 -33.45 -28.90 -47.85
N THR A 265 -33.24 -29.63 -46.76
CA THR A 265 -33.60 -29.13 -45.42
C THR A 265 -32.36 -28.42 -44.90
N ILE A 266 -32.43 -27.10 -44.70
CA ILE A 266 -31.41 -26.34 -44.00
C ILE A 266 -31.66 -26.62 -42.51
N THR A 267 -30.81 -27.43 -41.90
CA THR A 267 -30.77 -27.54 -40.42
C THR A 267 -29.68 -26.59 -39.95
N THR A 268 -30.03 -25.54 -39.27
CA THR A 268 -29.11 -24.68 -38.57
C THR A 268 -28.69 -25.41 -37.31
N GLU A 269 -27.49 -25.95 -37.28
CA GLU A 269 -26.85 -26.39 -36.04
C GLU A 269 -26.06 -25.19 -35.51
N GLU A 270 -26.41 -24.70 -34.33
CA GLU A 270 -25.62 -23.70 -33.63
C GLU A 270 -24.33 -24.34 -33.12
N HIS A 271 -23.21 -23.99 -33.75
CA HIS A 271 -21.89 -24.32 -33.26
C HIS A 271 -21.36 -23.13 -32.43
N ILE A 272 -21.18 -23.33 -31.14
CA ILE A 272 -20.65 -22.29 -30.24
C ILE A 272 -19.16 -22.51 -30.06
N GLN A 273 -18.37 -21.66 -30.70
CA GLN A 273 -16.92 -21.64 -30.55
C GLN A 273 -16.50 -20.29 -30.00
N GLY A 274 -15.74 -20.30 -28.90
CA GLY A 274 -15.15 -19.10 -28.34
C GLY A 274 -14.01 -18.56 -29.21
N ALA A 275 -13.89 -17.23 -29.31
CA ALA A 275 -12.80 -16.58 -30.01
C ALA A 275 -12.06 -15.62 -29.07
N VAL A 276 -10.73 -15.65 -29.12
CA VAL A 276 -9.89 -14.69 -28.42
C VAL A 276 -9.92 -13.37 -29.18
N THR A 277 -10.42 -12.32 -28.51
CA THR A 277 -10.47 -10.96 -29.05
C THR A 277 -9.71 -10.01 -28.13
N ASP A 278 -9.44 -8.79 -28.58
CA ASP A 278 -8.64 -7.81 -27.82
C ASP A 278 -9.27 -7.42 -26.47
N ASP A 279 -10.57 -7.57 -26.31
CA ASP A 279 -11.31 -7.33 -25.07
C ASP A 279 -11.41 -8.55 -24.15
N ALA A 280 -10.98 -9.73 -24.59
CA ALA A 280 -11.00 -10.96 -23.79
C ALA A 280 -10.14 -10.87 -22.52
N GLY A 281 -10.45 -11.72 -21.53
CA GLY A 281 -9.60 -11.93 -20.37
C GLY A 281 -8.26 -12.57 -20.75
N PHE A 282 -7.25 -12.42 -19.89
CA PHE A 282 -5.94 -12.99 -20.15
C PHE A 282 -5.27 -13.53 -18.88
N THR A 283 -4.41 -14.50 -19.07
CA THR A 283 -3.55 -15.09 -18.04
C THR A 283 -2.13 -15.15 -18.56
N PHE A 284 -1.18 -14.52 -17.82
CA PHE A 284 0.25 -14.51 -18.18
C PHE A 284 1.10 -14.91 -17.00
N THR A 285 2.00 -15.88 -17.19
CA THR A 285 2.96 -16.28 -16.17
C THR A 285 4.32 -15.70 -16.47
N ILE A 286 4.92 -15.04 -15.46
CA ILE A 286 6.29 -14.52 -15.57
C ILE A 286 7.26 -15.69 -15.65
N ALA A 287 7.99 -15.79 -16.76
CA ALA A 287 9.06 -16.75 -16.93
C ALA A 287 10.33 -16.19 -16.27
N SER A 288 10.80 -16.81 -15.20
CA SER A 288 12.01 -16.42 -14.47
C SER A 288 12.72 -17.66 -13.96
N ASP A 289 14.07 -17.61 -13.94
CA ASP A 289 14.90 -18.67 -13.35
C ASP A 289 14.73 -18.79 -11.82
N GLU A 290 14.16 -17.75 -11.19
CA GLU A 290 13.85 -17.68 -9.77
C GLU A 290 12.34 -17.53 -9.56
N VAL A 291 11.84 -18.09 -8.45
CA VAL A 291 10.42 -17.90 -8.10
C VAL A 291 10.16 -16.42 -7.77
N SER A 292 9.40 -15.76 -8.62
CA SER A 292 9.09 -14.33 -8.54
C SER A 292 7.66 -14.12 -8.01
N ILE A 293 7.50 -14.19 -6.69
CA ILE A 293 6.18 -13.98 -6.05
C ILE A 293 5.75 -12.52 -6.26
N ILE A 294 4.62 -12.30 -6.92
CA ILE A 294 4.06 -10.96 -7.16
C ILE A 294 3.38 -10.46 -5.88
N TYR A 295 3.91 -9.37 -5.30
CA TYR A 295 3.34 -8.77 -4.09
C TYR A 295 2.50 -7.54 -4.36
N HIS A 296 2.88 -6.71 -5.35
CA HIS A 296 2.15 -5.48 -5.66
C HIS A 296 2.08 -5.21 -7.16
N LEU A 297 0.96 -4.61 -7.55
CA LEU A 297 0.73 -4.07 -8.88
C LEU A 297 0.43 -2.58 -8.76
N ILE A 298 1.11 -1.75 -9.54
CA ILE A 298 0.91 -0.30 -9.60
C ILE A 298 0.61 0.10 -11.04
N SER A 299 -0.58 0.63 -11.26
CA SER A 299 -1.00 1.14 -12.55
C SER A 299 -0.52 2.57 -12.73
N THR A 300 0.30 2.78 -13.75
CA THR A 300 0.72 4.08 -14.25
C THR A 300 0.37 4.14 -15.74
N GLN A 301 1.19 4.78 -16.58
CA GLN A 301 1.08 4.64 -18.02
C GLN A 301 1.25 3.17 -18.47
N GLN A 302 2.09 2.44 -17.78
CA GLN A 302 2.30 1.00 -17.89
C GLN A 302 2.00 0.33 -16.55
N LEU A 303 1.95 -0.99 -16.50
CA LEU A 303 1.74 -1.73 -15.27
C LEU A 303 3.09 -2.13 -14.66
N TYR A 304 3.39 -1.57 -13.48
CA TYR A 304 4.55 -1.95 -12.69
C TYR A 304 4.22 -3.13 -11.80
N ILE A 305 5.08 -4.14 -11.83
CA ILE A 305 4.92 -5.38 -11.08
C ILE A 305 6.10 -5.49 -10.12
N PHE A 306 5.79 -5.46 -8.82
CA PHE A 306 6.77 -5.62 -7.76
C PHE A 306 6.70 -7.05 -7.24
N ALA A 307 7.79 -7.78 -7.47
CA ALA A 307 7.91 -9.18 -7.09
C ALA A 307 9.08 -9.43 -6.12
N SER A 308 9.13 -10.61 -5.54
CA SER A 308 10.19 -10.99 -4.59
C SER A 308 11.59 -10.95 -5.18
N SER A 309 11.74 -11.21 -6.48
CA SER A 309 13.02 -11.28 -7.18
C SER A 309 13.39 -10.01 -7.95
N GLY A 310 12.50 -9.03 -8.01
CA GLY A 310 12.77 -7.79 -8.74
C GLY A 310 11.51 -7.08 -9.22
N GLU A 311 11.74 -6.00 -9.95
CA GLU A 311 10.72 -5.14 -10.51
C GLU A 311 10.57 -5.42 -12.01
N TRP A 312 9.33 -5.67 -12.42
CA TRP A 312 8.94 -6.03 -13.77
C TRP A 312 8.02 -4.97 -14.36
N LEU A 313 8.03 -4.88 -15.67
CA LEU A 313 7.18 -3.98 -16.43
C LEU A 313 6.31 -4.81 -17.37
N MET A 314 5.02 -4.56 -17.32
CA MET A 314 4.08 -5.08 -18.31
C MET A 314 3.69 -3.96 -19.26
N GLU A 315 4.00 -4.16 -20.52
CA GLU A 315 3.81 -3.20 -21.61
C GLU A 315 2.74 -3.71 -22.57
N GLY A 316 1.96 -2.79 -23.09
CA GLY A 316 0.92 -2.99 -24.10
C GLY A 316 0.07 -1.72 -24.19
N SER A 317 -0.27 -1.29 -25.41
CA SER A 317 -1.07 -0.09 -25.61
C SER A 317 -2.09 -0.32 -26.75
N PRO A 318 -3.30 -0.79 -26.40
CA PRO A 318 -3.77 -1.33 -25.11
C PRO A 318 -3.15 -2.70 -24.77
N VAL A 319 -3.23 -3.09 -23.49
CA VAL A 319 -2.91 -4.47 -23.06
C VAL A 319 -4.05 -5.39 -23.51
N THR A 320 -3.71 -6.34 -24.39
CA THR A 320 -4.65 -7.34 -24.93
C THR A 320 -4.04 -8.74 -24.79
N PRO A 321 -4.82 -9.82 -24.91
CA PRO A 321 -4.29 -11.17 -24.88
C PRO A 321 -3.14 -11.44 -25.86
N THR A 322 -3.09 -10.70 -26.97
CA THR A 322 -2.10 -10.87 -28.05
C THR A 322 -1.03 -9.79 -28.10
N ASN A 323 -1.21 -8.66 -27.36
CA ASN A 323 -0.31 -7.53 -27.39
C ASN A 323 0.16 -7.18 -25.97
N VAL A 324 1.02 -8.02 -25.40
CA VAL A 324 1.62 -7.81 -24.09
C VAL A 324 3.06 -8.29 -24.09
N SER A 325 3.94 -7.54 -23.43
CA SER A 325 5.26 -8.02 -23.05
C SER A 325 5.52 -7.77 -21.58
N ILE A 326 6.18 -8.71 -20.91
CA ILE A 326 6.54 -8.60 -19.49
C ILE A 326 8.03 -8.83 -19.37
N ASN A 327 8.75 -7.76 -18.94
CA ASN A 327 10.19 -7.77 -18.87
C ASN A 327 10.68 -7.31 -17.49
N ARG A 328 11.68 -8.02 -16.94
CA ARG A 328 12.36 -7.60 -15.72
C ARG A 328 13.23 -6.38 -16.01
N GLN A 329 13.08 -5.34 -15.18
CA GLN A 329 13.83 -4.10 -15.30
C GLN A 329 14.95 -4.01 -14.26
N THR A 330 14.66 -4.40 -13.01
CA THR A 330 15.61 -4.36 -11.91
C THR A 330 15.47 -5.61 -11.03
N ASN A 331 16.39 -5.82 -10.08
CA ASN A 331 16.48 -7.05 -9.30
C ASN A 331 16.61 -6.81 -7.78
N TYR A 332 16.00 -5.74 -7.28
CA TYR A 332 16.05 -5.44 -5.84
C TYR A 332 15.01 -6.21 -5.04
N GLY A 333 13.84 -6.43 -5.62
CA GLY A 333 12.74 -7.16 -5.02
C GLY A 333 12.08 -6.45 -3.85
N ILE A 334 10.89 -6.90 -3.52
CA ILE A 334 10.08 -6.44 -2.39
C ILE A 334 9.67 -7.65 -1.55
N ASP A 335 9.53 -7.46 -0.25
CA ASP A 335 9.11 -8.54 0.66
C ASP A 335 7.59 -8.61 0.86
N ASN A 336 7.16 -9.63 1.63
CA ASN A 336 5.75 -9.87 1.93
C ASN A 336 5.16 -8.95 3.02
N ASN A 337 5.92 -8.02 3.59
CA ASN A 337 5.52 -7.27 4.78
C ASN A 337 4.42 -6.21 4.56
N GLY A 338 3.79 -6.22 3.42
CA GLY A 338 2.56 -5.50 3.23
C GLY A 338 2.65 -4.05 2.78
N HIS A 339 3.85 -3.56 2.54
CA HIS A 339 4.04 -2.16 2.14
C HIS A 339 3.62 -1.95 0.69
N LYS A 340 2.49 -1.28 0.50
CA LYS A 340 2.08 -0.87 -0.86
C LYS A 340 3.03 0.21 -1.36
N PRO A 341 3.67 0.05 -2.52
CA PRO A 341 4.44 1.14 -3.13
C PRO A 341 3.58 2.39 -3.31
N VAL A 342 4.16 3.55 -3.11
CA VAL A 342 3.50 4.85 -3.24
C VAL A 342 4.02 5.58 -4.48
N VAL A 343 3.13 6.27 -5.18
CA VAL A 343 3.51 7.05 -6.36
C VAL A 343 3.67 8.51 -5.96
N VAL A 344 4.89 9.02 -6.11
CA VAL A 344 5.24 10.42 -5.88
C VAL A 344 5.69 11.01 -7.22
N ASP A 345 4.97 12.00 -7.71
CA ASP A 345 5.11 12.55 -9.06
C ASP A 345 5.05 11.45 -10.14
N THR A 346 6.17 11.07 -10.74
CA THR A 346 6.26 10.02 -11.76
C THR A 346 6.99 8.77 -11.27
N GLU A 347 7.42 8.75 -10.01
CA GLU A 347 8.24 7.67 -9.45
C GLU A 347 7.39 6.77 -8.53
N ALA A 348 7.50 5.47 -8.69
CA ALA A 348 6.92 4.50 -7.76
C ALA A 348 7.94 4.16 -6.67
N MET A 349 7.72 4.67 -5.47
CA MET A 349 8.59 4.45 -4.32
C MET A 349 8.19 3.19 -3.56
N PHE A 350 9.16 2.36 -3.26
CA PHE A 350 8.96 1.07 -2.59
C PHE A 350 10.10 0.75 -1.61
N LEU A 351 9.80 -0.09 -0.65
CA LEU A 351 10.77 -0.62 0.30
C LEU A 351 11.31 -1.95 -0.23
N SER A 352 12.60 -1.99 -0.54
CA SER A 352 13.25 -3.20 -1.05
C SER A 352 13.50 -4.23 0.05
N ASN A 353 13.82 -5.46 -0.35
CA ASN A 353 14.18 -6.56 0.57
C ASN A 353 15.31 -6.19 1.58
N ASN A 354 16.14 -5.21 1.25
CA ASN A 354 17.23 -4.73 2.10
C ASN A 354 16.82 -3.56 3.02
N SER A 355 15.53 -3.30 3.19
CA SER A 355 15.02 -2.14 3.95
C SER A 355 15.50 -0.79 3.42
N GLU A 356 15.67 -0.66 2.11
CA GLU A 356 16.02 0.59 1.44
C GLU A 356 14.78 1.19 0.76
N LEU A 357 14.62 2.51 0.88
CA LEU A 357 13.62 3.21 0.07
C LEU A 357 14.19 3.46 -1.33
N ARG A 358 13.55 2.85 -2.32
CA ARG A 358 13.91 2.98 -3.72
C ARG A 358 12.76 3.56 -4.52
N ALA A 359 13.10 4.28 -5.60
CA ALA A 359 12.12 4.81 -6.54
C ALA A 359 12.31 4.17 -7.91
N PHE A 360 11.29 3.47 -8.38
CA PHE A 360 11.24 2.85 -9.70
C PHE A 360 10.64 3.82 -10.69
N ALA A 361 11.44 4.24 -11.67
CA ALA A 361 11.04 5.18 -12.70
C ALA A 361 11.86 5.02 -13.97
N TYR A 362 11.31 5.49 -15.09
CA TYR A 362 12.03 5.57 -16.35
C TYR A 362 13.11 6.66 -16.30
N ASN A 363 14.31 6.32 -16.73
CA ASN A 363 15.44 7.24 -16.81
C ASN A 363 15.84 7.46 -18.27
N TYR A 364 15.60 8.66 -18.76
CA TYR A 364 15.89 9.04 -20.14
C TYR A 364 17.38 8.89 -20.53
N ASN A 365 18.30 9.12 -19.58
CA ASN A 365 19.74 9.06 -19.86
C ASN A 365 20.24 7.65 -20.14
N THR A 366 19.57 6.64 -19.59
CA THR A 366 19.95 5.22 -19.75
C THR A 366 18.98 4.47 -20.67
N ASP A 367 17.92 5.14 -21.13
CA ASP A 367 16.84 4.57 -21.93
C ASP A 367 16.28 3.29 -21.30
N GLY A 368 15.94 3.39 -20.01
CA GLY A 368 15.45 2.23 -19.27
C GLY A 368 14.94 2.58 -17.88
N TYR A 369 14.29 1.63 -17.25
CA TYR A 369 13.80 1.77 -15.88
C TYR A 369 14.91 1.51 -14.87
N GLN A 370 14.95 2.30 -13.83
CA GLN A 370 15.92 2.19 -12.73
C GLN A 370 15.20 2.27 -11.38
N ALA A 371 15.79 1.65 -10.37
CA ALA A 371 15.35 1.73 -8.98
C ALA A 371 16.38 2.54 -8.15
N LYS A 372 16.28 3.87 -8.20
CA LYS A 372 17.17 4.80 -7.50
C LYS A 372 17.05 4.63 -5.98
N ASN A 373 18.17 4.54 -5.27
CA ASN A 373 18.19 4.42 -3.81
C ASN A 373 18.19 5.81 -3.15
N TYR A 374 17.13 6.14 -2.42
CA TYR A 374 17.00 7.39 -1.67
C TYR A 374 17.53 7.32 -0.23
N THR A 375 17.94 6.14 0.22
CA THR A 375 18.55 5.91 1.55
C THR A 375 20.05 5.68 1.49
N LEU A 376 20.70 5.87 0.33
CA LEU A 376 22.10 5.51 0.11
C LEU A 376 23.07 6.07 1.17
N ILE A 377 22.92 7.33 1.55
CA ILE A 377 23.75 7.98 2.58
C ILE A 377 23.06 8.01 3.96
N SER A 378 21.82 7.55 4.04
CA SER A 378 20.96 7.59 5.24
C SER A 378 20.41 6.20 5.58
N HIS A 379 21.13 5.13 5.25
CA HIS A 379 20.68 3.76 5.42
C HIS A 379 20.33 3.38 6.86
N HIS A 380 20.91 4.07 7.84
CA HIS A 380 20.65 3.87 9.27
C HIS A 380 19.27 4.38 9.73
N ILE A 381 18.56 5.16 8.90
CA ILE A 381 17.26 5.74 9.26
C ILE A 381 16.15 4.71 9.16
N ILE A 382 16.18 3.84 8.14
CA ILE A 382 15.16 2.81 7.96
C ILE A 382 15.64 1.50 8.59
N SER A 383 14.85 0.97 9.51
CA SER A 383 15.12 -0.30 10.18
C SER A 383 13.84 -1.11 10.34
N ASN A 384 13.78 -2.28 9.69
CA ASN A 384 12.63 -3.17 9.72
C ASN A 384 11.29 -2.42 9.50
N PRO A 385 11.12 -1.77 8.33
CA PRO A 385 9.96 -0.91 8.08
C PRO A 385 8.66 -1.72 8.13
N ILE A 386 7.58 -1.11 8.64
CA ILE A 386 6.28 -1.76 8.81
C ILE A 386 5.14 -1.04 8.10
N ASP A 387 5.35 0.19 7.63
CA ASP A 387 4.37 0.93 6.81
C ASP A 387 5.02 2.04 6.00
N LEU A 388 4.34 2.49 4.94
CA LEU A 388 4.81 3.51 4.00
C LEU A 388 3.62 4.32 3.49
N CYS A 389 3.70 5.64 3.56
CA CYS A 389 2.75 6.53 2.89
C CYS A 389 3.45 7.78 2.34
N ALA A 390 2.78 8.49 1.45
CA ALA A 390 3.29 9.74 0.87
C ALA A 390 2.23 10.81 0.88
N ILE A 391 2.63 12.03 1.16
CA ILE A 391 1.78 13.23 1.12
C ILE A 391 2.36 14.18 0.08
N ARG A 392 1.49 14.66 -0.81
CA ARG A 392 1.80 15.74 -1.73
C ARG A 392 1.50 17.05 -1.02
N THR A 393 2.49 17.93 -0.92
CA THR A 393 2.29 19.27 -0.36
C THR A 393 1.78 19.27 1.08
N PHE A 394 2.68 19.08 2.02
CA PHE A 394 2.44 19.28 3.44
C PHE A 394 2.87 20.71 3.80
N SER A 395 2.01 21.48 4.54
CA SER A 395 2.40 22.75 5.13
C SER A 395 2.93 23.83 4.19
N ASN A 396 2.16 24.22 3.16
CA ASN A 396 2.55 25.34 2.26
C ASN A 396 3.98 25.24 1.66
N THR A 397 4.61 24.07 1.76
CA THR A 397 5.88 23.77 1.12
C THR A 397 5.64 23.11 -0.24
N ASN A 398 6.47 23.40 -1.22
CA ASN A 398 6.39 22.76 -2.55
C ASN A 398 7.15 21.43 -2.58
N SER A 399 7.26 20.75 -1.45
CA SER A 399 7.94 19.46 -1.34
C SER A 399 6.94 18.34 -1.10
N ASN A 400 7.22 17.18 -1.66
CA ASN A 400 6.52 15.95 -1.30
C ASN A 400 7.17 15.33 -0.06
N TYR A 401 6.40 14.65 0.74
CA TYR A 401 6.87 13.95 1.93
C TYR A 401 6.53 12.48 1.85
N VAL A 402 7.51 11.64 2.16
CA VAL A 402 7.35 10.19 2.25
C VAL A 402 7.63 9.77 3.68
N PHE A 403 6.66 9.11 4.30
CA PHE A 403 6.73 8.65 5.67
C PHE A 403 6.91 7.13 5.71
N VAL A 404 7.86 6.69 6.53
CA VAL A 404 8.14 5.27 6.78
C VAL A 404 8.03 5.02 8.27
N VAL A 405 7.19 4.09 8.66
CA VAL A 405 7.09 3.62 10.05
C VAL A 405 8.05 2.46 10.24
N ASN A 406 8.98 2.61 11.18
CA ASN A 406 9.94 1.56 11.54
C ASN A 406 9.38 0.59 12.59
N GLY A 407 9.88 -0.63 12.61
CA GLY A 407 9.48 -1.65 13.59
C GLY A 407 9.85 -1.32 15.04
N ASN A 408 10.81 -0.42 15.25
CA ASN A 408 11.17 0.11 16.58
C ASN A 408 10.21 1.21 17.08
N GLY A 409 9.18 1.57 16.29
CA GLY A 409 8.19 2.58 16.65
C GLY A 409 8.54 4.02 16.28
N GLU A 410 9.62 4.25 15.55
CA GLU A 410 9.98 5.56 15.00
C GLU A 410 9.25 5.82 13.68
N LEU A 411 8.92 7.08 13.40
CA LEU A 411 8.38 7.54 12.12
C LEU A 411 9.47 8.35 11.40
N CYS A 412 9.92 7.85 10.26
CA CYS A 412 10.91 8.54 9.42
C CYS A 412 10.21 9.32 8.32
N CYS A 413 10.68 10.52 8.06
CA CYS A 413 10.15 11.40 7.03
C CYS A 413 11.24 11.79 6.04
N MET A 414 10.99 11.55 4.76
CA MET A 414 11.78 12.07 3.65
C MET A 414 11.06 13.25 3.03
N ALA A 415 11.66 14.43 3.09
CA ALA A 415 11.24 15.57 2.29
C ALA A 415 11.96 15.54 0.95
N ILE A 416 11.21 15.54 -0.15
CA ILE A 416 11.77 15.46 -1.50
C ILE A 416 11.15 16.52 -2.41
N ASN A 417 12.03 17.19 -3.17
CA ASN A 417 11.65 17.99 -4.33
C ASN A 417 12.59 17.63 -5.48
N VAL A 418 12.07 16.85 -6.41
CA VAL A 418 12.85 16.29 -7.53
C VAL A 418 13.34 17.41 -8.47
N GLU A 419 12.55 18.48 -8.67
CA GLU A 419 12.92 19.59 -9.57
C GLU A 419 14.10 20.44 -9.02
N LYS A 420 14.27 20.46 -7.70
CA LYS A 420 15.29 21.28 -7.02
C LYS A 420 16.44 20.46 -6.46
N ASP A 421 16.48 19.16 -6.71
CA ASP A 421 17.46 18.23 -6.11
C ASP A 421 17.53 18.32 -4.57
N VAL A 422 16.40 18.61 -3.92
CA VAL A 422 16.31 18.64 -2.46
C VAL A 422 15.88 17.29 -1.95
N LEU A 423 16.69 16.71 -1.08
CA LEU A 423 16.41 15.47 -0.37
C LEU A 423 16.87 15.62 1.08
N GLY A 424 15.98 15.43 2.01
CA GLY A 424 16.29 15.45 3.44
C GLY A 424 15.52 14.40 4.20
N TRP A 425 16.20 13.71 5.11
CA TRP A 425 15.59 12.77 6.03
C TRP A 425 15.52 13.35 7.43
N SER A 426 14.39 13.14 8.10
CA SER A 426 14.19 13.44 9.51
C SER A 426 13.53 12.24 10.20
N ARG A 427 13.67 12.20 11.52
CA ARG A 427 13.14 11.13 12.36
C ARG A 427 12.24 11.74 13.42
N PHE A 428 11.03 11.22 13.55
CA PHE A 428 10.07 11.58 14.57
C PHE A 428 10.01 10.50 15.64
N THR A 429 10.12 10.90 16.88
CA THR A 429 9.95 10.06 18.06
C THR A 429 8.80 10.63 18.90
N THR A 430 8.13 9.79 19.68
CA THR A 430 7.04 10.18 20.56
C THR A 430 7.10 9.39 21.87
N ASP A 431 6.36 9.80 22.89
CA ASP A 431 6.13 8.96 24.08
C ASP A 431 5.14 7.82 23.73
N GLY A 432 5.69 6.80 23.07
CA GLY A 432 4.97 5.66 22.51
C GLY A 432 5.64 5.11 21.27
N ASN A 433 4.90 4.36 20.46
CA ASN A 433 5.39 3.74 19.24
C ASN A 433 4.43 4.00 18.08
N PHE A 434 4.92 4.57 16.99
CA PHE A 434 4.18 4.62 15.73
C PHE A 434 4.00 3.20 15.17
N LYS A 435 2.79 2.87 14.75
CA LYS A 435 2.43 1.54 14.23
C LYS A 435 2.05 1.55 12.75
N ARG A 436 1.31 2.54 12.29
CA ARG A 436 0.83 2.67 10.91
C ARG A 436 0.70 4.13 10.54
N CYS A 437 0.76 4.40 9.25
CA CYS A 437 0.51 5.72 8.70
C CYS A 437 -0.36 5.64 7.44
N VAL A 438 -1.12 6.69 7.18
CA VAL A 438 -1.93 6.82 5.97
C VAL A 438 -2.15 8.30 5.65
N GLU A 439 -2.17 8.63 4.38
CA GLU A 439 -2.59 9.95 3.90
C GLU A 439 -4.08 9.89 3.53
N VAL A 440 -4.84 10.86 4.04
CA VAL A 440 -6.25 11.07 3.69
C VAL A 440 -6.54 12.57 3.72
N ASP A 441 -7.14 13.11 2.67
CA ASP A 441 -7.49 14.54 2.53
C ASP A 441 -6.29 15.50 2.74
N GLY A 442 -5.11 15.10 2.24
CA GLY A 442 -3.88 15.87 2.39
C GLY A 442 -3.30 15.90 3.81
N ALA A 443 -3.83 15.11 4.74
CA ALA A 443 -3.36 14.99 6.11
C ALA A 443 -2.75 13.62 6.39
N LEU A 444 -1.74 13.58 7.26
CA LEU A 444 -1.16 12.35 7.76
C LEU A 444 -1.93 11.88 9.00
N TYR A 445 -2.51 10.69 8.92
CA TYR A 445 -3.04 9.98 10.07
C TYR A 445 -2.09 8.86 10.47
N VAL A 446 -1.86 8.71 11.76
CA VAL A 446 -0.99 7.69 12.33
C VAL A 446 -1.70 6.91 13.43
N LEU A 447 -1.43 5.61 13.53
CA LEU A 447 -1.75 4.84 14.71
C LEU A 447 -0.54 4.88 15.64
N VAL A 448 -0.76 5.31 16.88
CA VAL A 448 0.27 5.38 17.92
C VAL A 448 -0.15 4.51 19.10
N GLU A 449 0.74 3.61 19.50
CA GLU A 449 0.58 2.85 20.74
C GLU A 449 1.23 3.60 21.89
N ARG A 450 0.44 3.99 22.89
CA ARG A 450 0.89 4.69 24.09
C ARG A 450 0.60 3.89 25.33
N THR A 451 1.47 3.95 26.32
CA THR A 451 1.20 3.39 27.65
C THR A 451 0.58 4.48 28.52
N VAL A 452 -0.70 4.36 28.79
CA VAL A 452 -1.47 5.26 29.65
C VAL A 452 -2.00 4.48 30.83
N ASP A 453 -1.74 4.94 32.04
CA ASP A 453 -2.12 4.28 33.28
C ASP A 453 -1.71 2.78 33.33
N SER A 454 -0.46 2.52 32.92
CA SER A 454 0.14 1.17 32.81
C SER A 454 -0.53 0.23 31.81
N THR A 455 -1.40 0.74 30.94
CA THR A 455 -2.09 -0.04 29.91
C THR A 455 -1.69 0.46 28.53
N ALA A 456 -1.28 -0.46 27.64
CA ALA A 456 -1.03 -0.12 26.25
C ALA A 456 -2.35 0.10 25.50
N GLN A 457 -2.50 1.26 24.88
CA GLN A 457 -3.66 1.66 24.09
C GLN A 457 -3.21 2.19 22.73
N ILE A 458 -4.05 2.02 21.71
CA ILE A 458 -3.78 2.53 20.36
C ILE A 458 -4.69 3.73 20.10
N TYR A 459 -4.07 4.82 19.66
CA TYR A 459 -4.75 6.05 19.30
C TYR A 459 -4.61 6.32 17.81
N LEU A 460 -5.66 6.85 17.20
CA LEU A 460 -5.60 7.47 15.88
C LEU A 460 -5.27 8.95 16.09
N GLU A 461 -4.12 9.36 15.62
CA GLU A 461 -3.65 10.75 15.72
C GLU A 461 -3.46 11.34 14.32
N LYS A 462 -3.70 12.63 14.19
CA LYS A 462 -3.50 13.39 12.95
C LYS A 462 -2.31 14.32 13.13
N LEU A 463 -1.38 14.29 12.19
CA LEU A 463 -0.26 15.23 12.18
C LEU A 463 -0.73 16.57 11.61
N GLU A 464 -0.60 17.62 12.42
CA GLU A 464 -0.83 19.00 12.04
C GLU A 464 0.46 19.80 12.07
N ASP A 465 0.62 20.76 11.17
CA ASP A 465 1.88 21.44 10.92
C ASP A 465 1.92 22.90 11.41
N THR A 466 0.82 23.46 11.91
CA THR A 466 0.68 24.91 11.97
C THR A 466 0.28 25.52 13.31
N GLN A 467 -0.13 24.73 14.32
CA GLN A 467 -0.74 25.37 15.49
C GLN A 467 -0.05 25.08 16.82
N PHE A 468 0.09 23.83 17.22
CA PHE A 468 0.58 23.47 18.53
C PHE A 468 1.67 22.41 18.41
N PHE A 469 2.87 22.73 18.86
CA PHE A 469 4.04 21.86 18.71
C PHE A 469 4.15 20.91 19.91
N MET A 470 3.15 20.03 20.03
CA MET A 470 3.03 19.02 21.08
C MET A 470 2.40 17.75 20.49
N ASP A 471 2.79 16.58 21.00
CA ASP A 471 2.19 15.32 20.60
C ASP A 471 0.89 15.06 21.35
N SER A 472 -0.08 14.39 20.68
CA SER A 472 -1.34 13.96 21.29
C SER A 472 -2.09 15.09 21.99
N TYR A 473 -2.04 16.30 21.46
CA TYR A 473 -2.60 17.47 22.08
C TYR A 473 -4.10 17.60 21.89
N LEU A 474 -4.74 18.28 22.83
CA LEU A 474 -6.07 18.88 22.66
C LEU A 474 -5.99 20.37 22.94
N ALA A 475 -6.81 21.14 22.23
CA ALA A 475 -6.90 22.58 22.40
C ALA A 475 -8.35 23.04 22.59
N ASP A 476 -8.59 23.91 23.55
CA ASP A 476 -9.83 24.67 23.69
C ASP A 476 -9.53 26.17 23.58
N THR A 477 -10.08 26.76 22.53
CA THR A 477 -9.92 28.19 22.21
C THR A 477 -11.25 28.96 22.33
N THR A 478 -12.28 28.32 22.88
CA THR A 478 -13.65 28.84 22.87
C THR A 478 -14.14 29.29 24.26
N THR A 479 -13.65 28.65 25.33
CA THR A 479 -14.13 28.89 26.69
C THR A 479 -12.96 29.17 27.64
N PRO A 480 -13.00 30.24 28.45
CA PRO A 480 -12.00 30.46 29.48
C PRO A 480 -12.01 29.33 30.51
N GLN A 481 -10.83 28.78 30.80
CA GLN A 481 -10.67 27.62 31.69
C GLN A 481 -9.49 27.75 32.64
N SER A 482 -9.61 27.17 33.82
CA SER A 482 -8.59 27.07 34.85
C SER A 482 -8.11 25.64 35.09
N SER A 483 -8.61 24.69 34.30
CA SER A 483 -8.19 23.29 34.30
C SER A 483 -8.25 22.71 32.90
N ILE A 484 -7.46 21.70 32.64
CA ILE A 484 -7.46 20.93 31.39
C ILE A 484 -7.92 19.52 31.66
N THR A 485 -8.55 18.88 30.68
CA THR A 485 -8.97 17.47 30.75
C THR A 485 -8.45 16.74 29.51
N LEU A 486 -7.56 15.79 29.72
CA LEU A 486 -6.94 14.96 28.70
C LEU A 486 -7.01 13.49 29.17
N ASP A 487 -8.18 12.88 29.07
CA ASP A 487 -8.43 11.51 29.58
C ASP A 487 -7.48 10.49 28.95
N HIS A 488 -7.09 10.72 27.69
CA HIS A 488 -6.17 9.86 26.92
C HIS A 488 -4.70 9.98 27.37
N LEU A 489 -4.36 10.94 28.29
CA LEU A 489 -3.02 11.16 28.84
C LEU A 489 -2.99 11.10 30.37
N SER A 490 -3.92 10.36 30.98
CA SER A 490 -3.98 10.21 32.44
C SER A 490 -2.64 9.85 33.05
N ASN A 491 -2.29 10.48 34.19
CA ASN A 491 -1.03 10.33 34.92
C ASN A 491 0.25 10.73 34.17
N LYS A 492 0.13 11.48 33.06
CA LYS A 492 1.27 12.01 32.29
C LYS A 492 1.57 13.46 32.67
N ASP A 493 2.85 13.86 32.51
CA ASP A 493 3.27 15.25 32.53
C ASP A 493 3.07 15.85 31.14
N VAL A 494 2.33 16.95 31.06
CA VAL A 494 2.03 17.61 29.78
C VAL A 494 2.60 19.03 29.72
N ARG A 495 2.98 19.43 28.52
CA ARG A 495 3.25 20.83 28.19
C ARG A 495 1.93 21.55 27.96
N VAL A 496 1.89 22.80 28.35
CA VAL A 496 0.68 23.62 28.22
C VAL A 496 1.04 24.98 27.60
N LEU A 497 0.26 25.38 26.63
CA LEU A 497 0.24 26.74 26.08
C LEU A 497 -1.02 27.44 26.55
N THR A 498 -0.89 28.61 27.10
CA THR A 498 -1.98 29.46 27.57
C THR A 498 -1.89 30.83 26.91
N ASP A 499 -2.94 31.23 26.17
CA ASP A 499 -2.98 32.49 25.43
C ASP A 499 -1.73 32.74 24.57
N GLY A 500 -1.16 31.67 23.97
CA GLY A 500 0.05 31.69 23.13
C GLY A 500 1.37 31.75 23.89
N SER A 501 1.37 31.68 25.21
CA SER A 501 2.57 31.66 26.06
C SER A 501 2.78 30.29 26.71
N VAL A 502 4.04 29.92 26.93
CA VAL A 502 4.39 28.66 27.59
C VAL A 502 4.02 28.73 29.07
N HIS A 503 3.15 27.85 29.51
CA HIS A 503 2.82 27.66 30.93
C HIS A 503 3.77 26.63 31.56
N ALA A 504 3.87 26.62 32.89
CA ALA A 504 4.59 25.57 33.59
C ALA A 504 3.97 24.19 33.27
N ASN A 505 4.79 23.14 33.28
CA ASN A 505 4.31 21.76 33.07
C ASN A 505 3.22 21.42 34.08
N VAL A 506 2.25 20.65 33.65
CA VAL A 506 1.13 20.17 34.47
C VAL A 506 1.13 18.66 34.49
N THR A 507 1.14 18.08 35.69
CA THR A 507 0.93 16.64 35.88
C THR A 507 -0.55 16.35 35.93
N LEU A 508 -1.04 15.47 35.06
CA LEU A 508 -2.44 15.07 35.03
C LEU A 508 -2.76 14.04 36.12
N SER A 509 -3.95 14.14 36.67
CA SER A 509 -4.47 13.13 37.60
C SER A 509 -4.79 11.79 36.91
N GLY A 510 -5.12 10.74 37.68
CA GLY A 510 -5.61 9.46 37.13
C GLY A 510 -6.93 9.56 36.34
N SER A 511 -7.63 10.70 36.42
CA SER A 511 -8.79 11.03 35.59
C SER A 511 -8.46 12.01 34.46
N GLY A 512 -7.18 12.21 34.13
CA GLY A 512 -6.74 13.09 33.05
C GLY A 512 -6.91 14.59 33.32
N VAL A 513 -7.17 15.02 34.57
CA VAL A 513 -7.42 16.43 34.91
C VAL A 513 -6.15 17.10 35.43
N GLY A 514 -5.81 18.25 34.88
CA GLY A 514 -4.72 19.11 35.33
C GLY A 514 -5.22 20.50 35.73
N THR A 515 -4.61 21.14 36.72
CA THR A 515 -4.98 22.47 37.21
C THR A 515 -4.00 23.52 36.69
N LEU A 516 -4.53 24.62 36.16
CA LEU A 516 -3.74 25.77 35.69
C LEU A 516 -3.56 26.81 36.82
N THR A 517 -2.57 27.67 36.68
CA THR A 517 -2.23 28.72 37.66
C THR A 517 -3.25 29.85 37.70
N SER A 518 -4.05 30.04 36.63
CA SER A 518 -5.08 31.03 36.47
C SER A 518 -6.12 30.59 35.46
N THR A 519 -7.10 31.43 35.16
CA THR A 519 -8.05 31.23 34.05
C THR A 519 -7.50 31.87 32.78
N PHE A 520 -7.47 31.08 31.68
CA PHE A 520 -6.96 31.50 30.37
C PHE A 520 -8.03 31.30 29.30
N SER A 521 -7.99 32.13 28.25
CA SER A 521 -8.99 32.11 27.17
C SER A 521 -8.69 31.04 26.13
N ASN A 522 -7.42 30.80 25.82
CA ASN A 522 -6.97 29.78 24.87
C ASN A 522 -5.98 28.86 25.57
N VAL A 523 -6.30 27.60 25.59
CA VAL A 523 -5.44 26.59 26.22
C VAL A 523 -5.24 25.41 25.28
N ALA A 524 -3.97 25.03 25.09
CA ALA A 524 -3.61 23.78 24.43
C ALA A 524 -2.66 23.00 25.32
N ALA A 525 -2.84 21.69 25.41
CA ALA A 525 -1.99 20.84 26.23
C ALA A 525 -1.75 19.48 25.56
N GLY A 526 -0.53 18.97 25.65
CA GLY A 526 -0.11 17.72 25.05
C GLY A 526 1.23 17.24 25.56
N LEU A 527 1.73 16.15 25.00
CA LEU A 527 3.02 15.58 25.34
C LEU A 527 4.15 16.42 24.77
N HIS A 528 5.24 16.48 25.50
CA HIS A 528 6.44 17.21 25.10
C HIS A 528 7.28 16.39 24.10
N TYR A 529 7.80 17.07 23.09
CA TYR A 529 8.93 16.61 22.28
C TYR A 529 9.95 17.73 22.07
N GLU A 530 11.15 17.38 21.67
CA GLU A 530 12.21 18.34 21.31
C GLU A 530 12.63 18.13 19.85
N SER A 531 12.84 19.22 19.13
CA SER A 531 13.41 19.16 17.78
C SER A 531 14.90 19.49 17.86
N ASN A 532 15.74 18.58 17.37
CA ASN A 532 17.19 18.67 17.45
C ASN A 532 17.81 18.61 16.05
N ILE A 533 18.67 19.57 15.75
CA ILE A 533 19.49 19.60 14.54
C ILE A 533 20.95 19.67 14.99
N GLU A 534 21.77 18.77 14.47
CA GLU A 534 23.23 18.80 14.69
C GLU A 534 23.93 18.79 13.34
N THR A 535 24.88 19.71 13.15
CA THR A 535 25.67 19.77 11.93
C THR A 535 26.71 18.66 11.90
N LEU A 536 27.18 18.29 10.70
CA LEU A 536 28.41 17.53 10.60
C LEU A 536 29.58 18.32 11.16
N PRO A 537 30.67 17.65 11.60
CA PRO A 537 31.89 18.33 12.05
C PRO A 537 32.43 19.27 10.99
N ALA A 538 32.85 20.47 11.43
CA ALA A 538 33.41 21.46 10.56
C ALA A 538 34.73 20.97 9.94
N THR A 539 34.85 21.09 8.62
CA THR A 539 36.04 20.70 7.87
C THR A 539 36.76 21.95 7.35
N VAL A 540 38.05 22.06 7.62
CA VAL A 540 38.86 23.16 7.12
C VAL A 540 39.45 22.80 5.75
N ILE A 541 39.13 23.61 4.73
CA ILE A 541 39.72 23.52 3.40
C ILE A 541 40.64 24.71 3.18
N ILE A 542 41.94 24.48 3.08
CA ILE A 542 42.93 25.51 2.75
C ILE A 542 43.11 25.54 1.24
N GLN A 543 43.16 26.71 0.62
CA GLN A 543 43.30 26.90 -0.83
C GLN A 543 44.35 25.97 -1.45
N ASN A 544 43.92 25.12 -2.38
CA ASN A 544 44.76 24.18 -3.13
C ASN A 544 45.49 23.09 -2.33
N GLN A 545 45.15 22.85 -1.07
CA GLN A 545 45.67 21.74 -0.27
C GLN A 545 44.55 20.90 0.34
N TYR A 546 44.88 19.67 0.70
CA TYR A 546 43.96 18.68 1.22
C TYR A 546 43.20 19.16 2.46
N SER A 547 41.95 18.71 2.61
CA SER A 547 41.17 18.86 3.83
C SER A 547 41.97 18.37 5.04
N GLN A 548 42.34 19.26 5.97
CA GLN A 548 42.98 18.86 7.21
C GLN A 548 41.91 18.49 8.23
N ARG A 549 41.64 17.21 8.35
CA ARG A 549 40.91 16.68 9.50
C ARG A 549 41.88 16.54 10.67
N GLY A 550 41.47 16.99 11.85
CA GLY A 550 42.27 16.85 13.08
C GLY A 550 42.93 18.10 13.59
N GLU A 551 42.73 19.26 12.94
CA GLU A 551 43.17 20.55 13.51
C GLU A 551 42.20 21.07 14.56
N GLN A 552 42.74 21.68 15.61
CA GLN A 552 41.93 22.39 16.61
C GLN A 552 41.36 23.68 16.02
N ILE A 553 40.05 23.79 15.99
CA ILE A 553 39.32 24.99 15.59
C ILE A 553 38.60 25.58 16.81
N THR A 554 38.28 26.86 16.75
CA THR A 554 37.56 27.56 17.83
C THR A 554 36.31 28.18 17.25
N LYS A 555 35.13 27.86 17.79
CA LYS A 555 33.86 28.53 17.46
C LYS A 555 33.93 30.02 17.90
N LYS A 556 33.37 30.92 17.10
CA LYS A 556 33.35 32.37 17.38
C LYS A 556 31.93 32.91 17.47
N ARG A 557 31.20 32.80 16.41
CA ARG A 557 29.81 33.27 16.32
C ARG A 557 29.06 32.56 15.22
N ALA A 558 27.74 32.67 15.28
CA ALA A 558 26.85 32.27 14.23
C ALA A 558 25.88 33.40 13.87
N ASP A 559 25.68 33.61 12.58
CA ASP A 559 24.60 34.42 12.02
C ASP A 559 23.50 33.47 11.57
N ILE A 560 22.33 33.48 12.24
CA ILE A 560 21.24 32.55 12.01
C ILE A 560 20.10 33.30 11.34
N VAL A 561 19.69 32.83 10.17
CA VAL A 561 18.56 33.39 9.43
C VAL A 561 17.30 32.61 9.81
N LEU A 562 16.32 33.33 10.35
CA LEU A 562 15.10 32.77 10.93
C LEU A 562 13.87 33.35 10.24
N GLN A 563 12.78 32.58 10.24
CA GLN A 563 11.45 32.99 9.80
C GLN A 563 10.41 32.55 10.84
N ASP A 564 9.53 33.47 11.23
CA ASP A 564 8.38 33.21 12.13
C ASP A 564 8.75 32.42 13.40
N THR A 565 9.90 32.73 14.01
CA THR A 565 10.48 31.98 15.13
C THR A 565 10.24 32.69 16.46
N GLN A 566 9.84 31.92 17.47
CA GLN A 566 9.59 32.42 18.83
C GLN A 566 10.52 31.84 19.89
N SER A 567 11.07 30.65 19.68
CA SER A 567 11.98 29.97 20.61
C SER A 567 13.06 29.21 19.85
N LEU A 568 14.30 29.33 20.27
CA LEU A 568 15.45 28.58 19.73
C LEU A 568 16.61 28.59 20.74
N VAL A 569 17.19 27.41 20.94
CA VAL A 569 18.49 27.26 21.62
C VAL A 569 19.54 26.92 20.56
N PHE A 570 20.58 27.72 20.41
CA PHE A 570 21.62 27.49 19.42
C PHE A 570 22.97 27.24 20.09
N ASP A 571 23.54 26.05 19.87
CA ASP A 571 24.80 25.57 20.48
C ASP A 571 24.82 25.72 22.03
N GLY A 572 23.65 25.47 22.67
CA GLY A 572 23.45 25.57 24.11
C GLY A 572 23.14 27.00 24.62
N TYR A 573 23.07 28.01 23.75
CA TYR A 573 22.70 29.37 24.11
C TYR A 573 21.26 29.70 23.72
N ASP A 574 20.47 30.19 24.65
CA ASP A 574 19.12 30.70 24.37
C ASP A 574 19.21 31.94 23.46
N VAL A 575 18.49 31.90 22.33
CA VAL A 575 18.40 33.03 21.41
C VAL A 575 17.33 34.00 21.90
N ASP A 576 17.73 35.21 22.26
CA ASP A 576 16.79 36.21 22.77
C ASP A 576 15.96 36.83 21.63
N PHE A 577 14.64 36.66 21.71
CA PHE A 577 13.65 37.26 20.81
C PHE A 577 12.94 38.46 21.42
N THR A 578 13.21 38.81 22.68
CA THR A 578 12.63 39.97 23.34
C THR A 578 13.23 41.27 22.79
N THR A 579 12.39 42.28 22.68
CA THR A 579 12.79 43.64 22.31
C THR A 579 12.36 44.62 23.41
N LEU A 580 13.08 45.73 23.56
CA LEU A 580 12.76 46.76 24.56
C LEU A 580 11.32 47.30 24.47
N ASN A 581 10.66 47.15 23.32
CA ASN A 581 9.28 47.56 23.11
C ASN A 581 8.25 46.47 23.46
N ASN A 582 8.69 45.26 23.82
CA ASN A 582 7.85 44.10 24.05
C ASN A 582 7.91 43.58 25.49
N THR A 583 8.01 44.52 26.45
CA THR A 583 8.26 44.25 27.87
C THR A 583 7.02 44.08 28.73
N THR A 584 5.87 43.70 28.14
CA THR A 584 4.71 43.33 28.95
C THR A 584 4.96 41.93 29.54
N VAL A 585 5.03 41.83 30.86
CA VAL A 585 5.15 40.54 31.55
C VAL A 585 3.99 39.63 31.17
N ASN A 586 4.28 38.39 30.74
CA ASN A 586 3.33 37.40 30.24
C ASN A 586 2.64 37.76 28.90
N ALA A 587 3.20 38.62 28.08
CA ALA A 587 2.72 38.81 26.71
C ALA A 587 3.12 37.63 25.84
N THR A 588 2.22 37.25 24.90
CA THR A 588 2.51 36.26 23.85
C THR A 588 3.81 36.63 23.11
N PRO A 589 4.78 35.73 22.98
CA PRO A 589 5.97 35.96 22.18
C PRO A 589 5.61 36.37 20.76
N THR A 590 6.30 37.35 20.19
CA THR A 590 6.08 37.78 18.80
C THR A 590 6.96 37.00 17.85
N ASN A 591 6.42 36.62 16.68
CA ASN A 591 7.19 35.99 15.62
C ASN A 591 8.35 36.91 15.19
N PHE A 592 9.53 36.36 15.12
CA PHE A 592 10.72 37.02 14.61
C PHE A 592 11.09 36.45 13.23
N SER A 593 11.26 37.35 12.26
CA SER A 593 11.82 37.00 10.93
C SER A 593 13.01 37.94 10.67
N GLY A 594 14.19 37.36 10.41
CA GLY A 594 15.42 38.08 10.19
C GLY A 594 16.65 37.31 10.64
N THR A 595 17.76 38.02 10.82
CA THR A 595 19.03 37.42 11.24
C THR A 595 19.31 37.68 12.72
N LYS A 596 19.68 36.65 13.47
CA LYS A 596 20.17 36.72 14.85
C LYS A 596 21.64 36.36 14.91
N LEU A 597 22.41 37.16 15.64
CA LEU A 597 23.81 36.90 15.93
C LEU A 597 23.94 36.22 17.29
N VAL A 598 24.62 35.10 17.35
CA VAL A 598 24.90 34.34 18.57
C VAL A 598 26.43 34.20 18.70
N TYR A 599 26.99 34.59 19.83
CA TYR A 599 28.41 34.36 20.14
C TYR A 599 28.59 32.97 20.70
N LEU A 600 29.47 32.19 20.07
CA LEU A 600 29.72 30.79 20.40
C LEU A 600 31.04 30.65 21.16
N SER A 601 31.16 29.61 21.94
CA SER A 601 32.40 29.20 22.60
C SER A 601 32.67 27.72 22.36
N GLY A 602 33.92 27.37 22.47
CA GLY A 602 34.38 25.96 22.33
C GLY A 602 35.57 25.86 21.38
N THR A 603 36.55 25.07 21.77
CA THR A 603 37.73 24.74 20.97
C THR A 603 37.91 23.23 20.95
N GLY A 604 38.12 22.65 19.81
CA GLY A 604 38.28 21.21 19.66
C GLY A 604 38.52 20.79 18.22
N VAL A 605 38.63 19.51 18.06
CA VAL A 605 38.64 18.82 16.77
C VAL A 605 37.23 18.29 16.53
N ASP A 606 36.79 18.23 15.31
CA ASP A 606 35.45 17.71 14.95
C ASP A 606 34.28 18.43 15.67
N LEU A 607 34.34 19.77 15.74
CA LEU A 607 33.30 20.58 16.35
C LEU A 607 32.02 20.57 15.51
N THR A 608 30.91 20.20 16.14
CA THR A 608 29.54 20.32 15.61
C THR A 608 28.85 21.54 16.20
N VAL A 609 27.77 21.99 15.58
CA VAL A 609 26.88 23.02 16.09
C VAL A 609 25.48 22.45 16.19
N THR A 610 24.79 22.71 17.29
CA THR A 610 23.45 22.20 17.54
C THR A 610 22.42 23.34 17.51
N ALA A 611 21.22 23.03 17.04
CA ALA A 611 20.04 23.87 17.17
C ALA A 611 18.91 23.02 17.79
N ASN A 612 18.36 23.50 18.90
CA ASN A 612 17.37 22.79 19.68
C ASN A 612 16.13 23.66 19.88
N ILE A 613 14.95 23.08 19.67
CA ILE A 613 13.67 23.71 19.98
C ILE A 613 13.05 22.88 21.12
N LYS A 614 12.96 23.49 22.30
CA LYS A 614 12.50 22.84 23.53
C LYS A 614 11.10 23.25 23.96
N ASP A 615 10.65 24.42 23.51
CA ASP A 615 9.33 24.93 23.83
C ASP A 615 8.34 24.60 22.72
N PRO A 616 7.05 24.42 23.03
CA PRO A 616 6.01 24.15 22.05
C PRO A 616 5.63 25.41 21.25
N LEU A 617 6.65 26.09 20.72
CA LEU A 617 6.55 27.33 19.97
C LEU A 617 7.15 27.18 18.56
N PRO A 618 6.68 27.97 17.59
CA PRO A 618 7.16 27.85 16.21
C PRO A 618 8.64 28.25 16.09
N ALA A 619 9.37 27.52 15.25
CA ALA A 619 10.72 27.88 14.85
C ALA A 619 11.02 27.40 13.43
N THR A 620 11.51 28.29 12.59
CA THR A 620 11.96 27.98 11.23
C THR A 620 13.36 28.54 11.02
N ILE A 621 14.32 27.66 10.79
CA ILE A 621 15.71 28.01 10.50
C ILE A 621 15.90 27.92 8.98
N LEU A 622 16.15 29.05 8.33
CA LEU A 622 16.42 29.12 6.89
C LEU A 622 17.89 28.83 6.58
N GLY A 623 18.80 29.15 7.51
CA GLY A 623 20.22 28.88 7.37
C GLY A 623 21.02 29.41 8.54
N ALA A 624 22.25 28.96 8.68
CA ALA A 624 23.20 29.45 9.66
C ALA A 624 24.58 29.54 9.04
N THR A 625 25.27 30.67 9.28
CA THR A 625 26.67 30.86 8.94
C THR A 625 27.49 30.89 10.23
N VAL A 626 28.39 29.91 10.37
CA VAL A 626 29.20 29.77 11.58
C VAL A 626 30.65 30.19 11.29
N GLU A 627 31.18 31.12 12.09
CA GLU A 627 32.55 31.57 12.01
C GLU A 627 33.46 30.77 12.97
N TYR A 628 34.51 30.18 12.40
CA TYR A 628 35.53 29.44 13.13
C TYR A 628 36.88 30.16 13.03
N LYS A 629 37.65 30.16 14.11
CA LYS A 629 39.06 30.54 14.11
C LYS A 629 39.90 29.28 13.93
N VAL A 630 40.71 29.26 12.89
CA VAL A 630 41.70 28.20 12.62
C VAL A 630 43.08 28.71 13.02
N PRO A 631 43.85 28.02 13.86
CA PRO A 631 45.25 28.38 14.10
C PRO A 631 46.04 28.14 12.82
N LEU A 632 46.61 29.16 12.23
CA LEU A 632 47.56 29.04 11.13
C LEU A 632 48.87 28.48 11.70
N THR A 633 49.08 27.21 11.62
CA THR A 633 50.42 26.62 11.76
C THR A 633 51.17 26.96 10.47
N LEU A 634 51.97 28.05 10.53
CA LEU A 634 52.99 28.28 9.53
C LEU A 634 54.01 27.14 9.69
N GLU A 635 53.98 26.15 8.82
CA GLU A 635 55.14 25.27 8.64
C GLU A 635 56.34 26.14 8.26
N ARG A 636 57.37 26.08 9.08
CA ARG A 636 58.68 26.63 8.80
C ARG A 636 59.45 25.73 7.82
#